data_eb637709964c029a88599657b68d4a8a
#
_entry.id   eb637709964c029a88599657b68d4a8a
#
_cell.length_a   1.000
_cell.length_b   1.000
_cell.length_c   1.000
_cell.angle_alpha   90.00
_cell.angle_beta   90.00
_cell.angle_gamma   90.00
#
_symmetry.space_group_name_H-M   'P 1'
#
loop_
_entity.id
_entity.type
_entity.pdbx_description
1 polymer ?
#
loop_
_entity_poly.entity_id
_entity_poly.type
_entity_poly.pdbx_seq_one_letter_code
_entity_poly.pdbx_strand_id
1 'polypeptide(L)'
;MTDTALCYTLCVKIINIRMRDAMLGTKHSEAPVPGYFNYPTAPQFSAAIGAETYGEWLGGLPANDSVSLYIHIPFCRSMCWYCGCPPTITRRDAPIQNYVAALRDEIRLVSELTPQALPVSDVHFGGGTPTLLEPKEFLALMELLRRRFAFRQKTAIAVEIDPRTFTTEMAEALGAAGVNRASLGVQSFDPFVQKAINRVQSVEQTAIAVENLRQQGISRINIDLIYGLPNQTMQSCVQTATVAVAMRPQRLAVFGYAHAPSSNKHQRLIEKAALPDGAARAEQAEAVAETLVSAGYRQIGSTTSPCRTTSSHWLRKAVACGATPKVTLPTPAKP
;
A
#
# COMPACT_ATOMS: atom_id res chain seq x y z
N MET A 1 3.95 20.19 31.65
CA MET A 1 2.62 19.66 31.27
C MET A 1 2.39 20.15 29.86
N THR A 2 2.83 19.38 28.87
CA THR A 2 2.68 19.71 27.45
C THR A 2 1.73 18.67 26.87
N ASP A 3 0.55 19.17 26.55
CA ASP A 3 -0.54 18.46 25.88
C ASP A 3 -0.04 17.93 24.52
N THR A 4 0.23 16.64 24.46
CA THR A 4 0.44 15.95 23.20
C THR A 4 -0.96 15.50 22.74
N ALA A 5 -1.64 16.37 22.01
CA ALA A 5 -2.84 16.01 21.26
C ALA A 5 -2.46 14.91 20.27
N LEU A 6 -2.71 13.65 20.63
CA LEU A 6 -2.70 12.52 19.73
C LEU A 6 -3.82 12.76 18.71
N CYS A 7 -3.43 13.18 17.52
CA CYS A 7 -4.31 13.22 16.37
C CYS A 7 -4.67 11.77 16.01
N TYR A 8 -5.77 11.26 16.55
CA TYR A 8 -6.34 9.98 16.16
C TYR A 8 -6.92 10.13 14.76
N THR A 9 -6.10 9.86 13.76
CA THR A 9 -6.60 9.65 12.41
C THR A 9 -7.44 8.37 12.43
N LEU A 10 -8.72 8.45 12.09
CA LEU A 10 -9.62 7.31 11.95
C LEU A 10 -8.93 6.16 11.19
N CYS A 11 -8.74 5.04 11.88
CA CYS A 11 -7.97 3.89 11.40
C CYS A 11 -8.81 2.93 10.56
N VAL A 12 -10.14 3.05 10.64
CA VAL A 12 -11.08 2.33 9.79
C VAL A 12 -11.73 3.33 8.83
N LYS A 13 -11.45 3.19 7.53
CA LYS A 13 -12.08 4.00 6.49
C LYS A 13 -13.10 3.16 5.74
N ILE A 14 -14.36 3.52 5.83
CA ILE A 14 -15.42 3.02 4.96
C ILE A 14 -15.47 3.94 3.73
N ILE A 15 -15.27 3.37 2.55
CA ILE A 15 -15.25 4.13 1.30
C ILE A 15 -16.41 3.65 0.45
N ASN A 16 -17.41 4.51 0.30
CA ASN A 16 -18.50 4.31 -0.65
C ASN A 16 -18.03 4.71 -2.06
N ILE A 17 -18.24 3.83 -3.05
CA ILE A 17 -17.69 3.99 -4.37
C ILE A 17 -18.81 4.24 -5.37
N ARG A 18 -19.23 5.50 -5.43
CA ARG A 18 -19.86 6.08 -6.61
C ARG A 18 -19.02 7.28 -7.06
N MET A 19 -18.13 7.07 -8.01
CA MET A 19 -17.53 8.17 -8.76
C MET A 19 -17.74 7.96 -10.25
N ARG A 20 -18.44 8.93 -10.87
CA ARG A 20 -18.52 9.13 -12.31
C ARG A 20 -17.23 9.79 -12.82
N ASP A 21 -16.85 9.42 -14.02
CA ASP A 21 -15.66 9.79 -14.76
C ASP A 21 -15.47 11.30 -14.94
N ALA A 22 -14.24 11.78 -14.72
CA ALA A 22 -13.74 13.03 -15.30
C ALA A 22 -12.34 12.78 -15.88
N MET A 23 -12.23 13.01 -17.17
CA MET A 23 -10.96 12.94 -17.94
C MET A 23 -10.22 14.27 -17.80
N LEU A 24 -8.91 14.21 -17.60
CA LEU A 24 -7.97 15.30 -17.96
C LEU A 24 -6.65 14.70 -18.43
N GLY A 25 -6.26 15.04 -19.64
CA GLY A 25 -5.00 14.65 -20.25
C GLY A 25 -3.92 15.69 -20.07
N THR A 26 -2.69 15.28 -20.13
CA THR A 26 -1.51 15.69 -20.88
C THR A 26 -0.26 16.14 -20.15
N LYS A 27 0.86 15.74 -20.75
CA LYS A 27 2.23 16.30 -20.87
C LYS A 27 2.66 17.29 -19.77
N HIS A 28 3.46 16.83 -18.81
CA HIS A 28 4.47 17.66 -18.10
C HIS A 28 5.40 16.76 -17.29
N SER A 29 6.64 16.57 -17.75
CA SER A 29 7.65 15.75 -17.06
C SER A 29 8.39 16.50 -15.94
N GLU A 30 8.25 17.82 -15.82
CA GLU A 30 9.02 18.66 -14.89
C GLU A 30 8.21 19.56 -13.97
N ALA A 31 6.90 19.68 -14.17
CA ALA A 31 6.09 20.47 -13.26
C ALA A 31 5.96 19.76 -11.91
N PRO A 32 6.15 20.46 -10.77
CA PRO A 32 5.79 19.91 -9.47
C PRO A 32 4.30 19.56 -9.51
N VAL A 33 3.99 18.28 -9.62
CA VAL A 33 2.61 17.81 -9.56
C VAL A 33 2.12 18.13 -8.15
N PRO A 34 1.09 18.97 -7.98
CA PRO A 34 0.50 19.18 -6.68
C PRO A 34 0.14 17.84 -6.10
N GLY A 35 0.53 17.55 -4.85
CA GLY A 35 0.27 16.28 -4.16
C GLY A 35 -1.22 16.03 -3.87
N TYR A 36 -2.10 16.37 -4.79
CA TYR A 36 -3.55 16.27 -4.68
C TYR A 36 -4.03 14.99 -5.37
N PHE A 37 -3.83 13.87 -4.70
CA PHE A 37 -4.22 12.57 -5.24
C PHE A 37 -5.64 12.15 -4.90
N ASN A 38 -6.30 12.87 -3.99
CA ASN A 38 -7.66 12.58 -3.54
C ASN A 38 -8.51 13.85 -3.60
N TYR A 39 -9.80 13.68 -3.80
CA TYR A 39 -10.77 14.77 -3.65
C TYR A 39 -11.76 14.40 -2.52
N PRO A 40 -12.02 15.31 -1.58
CA PRO A 40 -11.36 16.60 -1.40
C PRO A 40 -9.87 16.46 -1.08
N THR A 41 -9.07 17.49 -1.43
CA THR A 41 -7.62 17.47 -1.18
C THR A 41 -7.33 17.74 0.29
N ALA A 42 -6.19 17.25 0.81
CA ALA A 42 -5.85 17.42 2.23
C ALA A 42 -5.93 18.86 2.75
N PRO A 43 -5.53 19.91 1.99
CA PRO A 43 -5.74 21.30 2.41
C PRO A 43 -7.21 21.72 2.56
N GLN A 44 -8.15 20.98 1.99
CA GLN A 44 -9.59 21.24 2.11
C GLN A 44 -10.22 20.52 3.31
N PHE A 45 -9.45 19.71 4.04
CA PHE A 45 -9.95 19.07 5.25
C PHE A 45 -10.19 20.12 6.32
N SER A 46 -11.35 20.06 6.95
CA SER A 46 -11.80 21.00 7.97
C SER A 46 -12.05 20.29 9.29
N ALA A 47 -11.69 20.93 10.38
CA ALA A 47 -12.04 20.46 11.73
C ALA A 47 -13.56 20.51 12.00
N ALA A 48 -14.34 21.14 11.11
CA ALA A 48 -15.80 21.12 11.19
C ALA A 48 -16.43 19.75 10.96
N ILE A 49 -15.69 18.81 10.34
CA ILE A 49 -16.12 17.41 10.20
C ILE A 49 -15.67 16.65 11.44
N GLY A 50 -16.53 16.59 12.43
CA GLY A 50 -16.31 15.87 13.69
C GLY A 50 -16.89 14.44 13.68
N ALA A 51 -16.83 13.80 14.84
CA ALA A 51 -17.31 12.43 15.04
C ALA A 51 -18.82 12.29 14.79
N GLU A 52 -19.60 13.29 15.16
CA GLU A 52 -21.06 13.33 14.97
C GLU A 52 -21.42 13.30 13.49
N THR A 53 -20.87 14.23 12.68
CA THR A 53 -21.07 14.28 11.23
C THR A 53 -20.63 12.98 10.55
N TYR A 54 -19.51 12.40 11.00
CA TYR A 54 -19.04 11.12 10.46
C TYR A 54 -19.99 9.97 10.84
N GLY A 55 -20.52 9.97 12.07
CA GLY A 55 -21.51 9.01 12.52
C GLY A 55 -22.81 9.08 11.70
N GLU A 56 -23.31 10.29 11.41
CA GLU A 56 -24.46 10.50 10.54
C GLU A 56 -24.23 9.94 9.13
N TRP A 57 -23.04 10.15 8.55
CA TRP A 57 -22.68 9.58 7.26
C TRP A 57 -22.64 8.06 7.26
N LEU A 58 -22.12 7.45 8.33
CA LEU A 58 -22.13 5.99 8.50
C LEU A 58 -23.56 5.45 8.61
N GLY A 59 -24.40 6.10 9.42
CA GLY A 59 -25.81 5.74 9.58
C GLY A 59 -26.64 5.92 8.31
N GLY A 60 -26.26 6.85 7.44
CA GLY A 60 -26.91 7.10 6.14
C GLY A 60 -26.46 6.17 5.01
N LEU A 61 -25.56 5.20 5.25
CA LEU A 61 -25.11 4.29 4.21
C LEU A 61 -26.26 3.36 3.78
N PRO A 62 -26.49 3.20 2.46
CA PRO A 62 -27.52 2.27 1.98
C PRO A 62 -27.20 0.83 2.39
N ALA A 63 -28.17 0.14 2.95
CA ALA A 63 -28.02 -1.20 3.50
C ALA A 63 -27.50 -2.26 2.50
N ASN A 64 -27.75 -2.08 1.21
CA ASN A 64 -27.33 -2.99 0.16
C ASN A 64 -26.02 -2.61 -0.54
N ASP A 65 -25.45 -1.46 -0.20
CA ASP A 65 -24.18 -1.02 -0.80
C ASP A 65 -23.01 -1.78 -0.16
N SER A 66 -22.06 -2.20 -0.99
CA SER A 66 -20.85 -2.82 -0.50
C SER A 66 -19.83 -1.75 -0.10
N VAL A 67 -19.13 -2.01 1.00
CA VAL A 67 -18.06 -1.16 1.53
C VAL A 67 -16.69 -1.80 1.36
N SER A 68 -15.67 -0.96 1.28
CA SER A 68 -14.28 -1.34 1.36
C SER A 68 -13.72 -0.90 2.72
N LEU A 69 -13.06 -1.81 3.42
CA LEU A 69 -12.44 -1.54 4.71
C LEU A 69 -10.94 -1.33 4.56
N TYR A 70 -10.42 -0.21 5.04
CA TYR A 70 -8.98 0.02 5.16
C TYR A 70 -8.59 0.02 6.63
N ILE A 71 -7.72 -0.91 7.01
CA ILE A 71 -7.20 -1.06 8.36
C ILE A 71 -5.77 -0.52 8.38
N HIS A 72 -5.55 0.56 9.10
CA HIS A 72 -4.26 1.23 9.15
C HIS A 72 -3.43 0.74 10.34
N ILE A 73 -2.21 0.27 10.08
CA ILE A 73 -1.24 -0.11 11.12
C ILE A 73 -0.01 0.79 10.98
N PRO A 74 0.12 1.84 11.80
CA PRO A 74 1.09 2.92 11.57
C PRO A 74 2.52 2.60 12.01
N PHE A 75 2.88 1.35 12.27
CA PHE A 75 4.17 1.00 12.87
C PHE A 75 5.16 0.42 11.89
N CYS A 76 6.45 0.79 12.05
CA CYS A 76 7.60 0.12 11.43
C CYS A 76 8.70 -0.09 12.48
N ARG A 77 9.60 -1.06 12.25
CA ARG A 77 10.77 -1.30 13.11
C ARG A 77 11.93 -0.34 12.80
N SER A 78 12.00 0.16 11.58
CA SER A 78 13.01 1.12 11.14
C SER A 78 12.44 2.11 10.12
N MET A 79 12.99 3.33 10.11
CA MET A 79 12.60 4.37 9.16
C MET A 79 13.35 4.17 7.85
N CYS A 80 12.63 3.95 6.75
CA CYS A 80 13.18 4.06 5.40
C CYS A 80 13.19 5.53 4.99
N TRP A 81 14.34 6.06 4.52
CA TRP A 81 14.48 7.51 4.29
C TRP A 81 13.66 8.02 3.10
N TYR A 82 13.29 7.15 2.17
CA TYR A 82 12.45 7.51 1.03
C TYR A 82 10.95 7.58 1.37
N CYS A 83 10.52 7.03 2.51
CA CYS A 83 9.12 6.80 2.81
C CYS A 83 8.28 8.09 2.72
N GLY A 84 7.16 8.02 1.98
CA GLY A 84 6.19 9.11 1.88
C GLY A 84 5.14 9.09 2.99
N CYS A 85 5.02 7.97 3.72
CA CYS A 85 4.12 7.83 4.86
C CYS A 85 4.92 8.08 6.14
N PRO A 86 4.44 8.86 7.11
CA PRO A 86 5.10 9.05 8.40
C PRO A 86 4.73 7.91 9.38
N PRO A 87 5.45 6.77 9.38
CA PRO A 87 5.15 5.69 10.30
C PRO A 87 5.66 6.04 11.70
N THR A 88 5.05 5.45 12.70
CA THR A 88 5.57 5.43 14.06
C THR A 88 6.64 4.35 14.18
N ILE A 89 7.89 4.76 14.40
CA ILE A 89 8.99 3.80 14.58
C ILE A 89 9.01 3.30 16.02
N THR A 90 8.89 2.00 16.19
CA THR A 90 8.97 1.36 17.51
C THR A 90 9.72 0.03 17.46
N ARG A 91 10.60 -0.19 18.45
CA ARG A 91 11.24 -1.48 18.69
C ARG A 91 10.53 -2.31 19.76
N ARG A 92 9.57 -1.70 20.47
CA ARG A 92 8.79 -2.33 21.54
C ARG A 92 7.43 -2.76 21.00
N ASP A 93 6.86 -3.84 21.55
CA ASP A 93 5.56 -4.37 21.13
C ASP A 93 4.40 -3.71 21.89
N ALA A 94 4.64 -3.23 23.12
CA ALA A 94 3.59 -2.60 23.93
C ALA A 94 2.84 -1.45 23.22
N PRO A 95 3.49 -0.50 22.50
CA PRO A 95 2.75 0.51 21.74
C PRO A 95 1.85 -0.09 20.65
N ILE A 96 2.28 -1.19 20.01
CA ILE A 96 1.49 -1.88 18.99
C ILE A 96 0.26 -2.53 19.63
N GLN A 97 0.44 -3.20 20.79
CA GLN A 97 -0.65 -3.85 21.52
C GLN A 97 -1.69 -2.84 22.00
N ASN A 98 -1.27 -1.70 22.56
CA ASN A 98 -2.17 -0.62 22.96
C ASN A 98 -2.98 -0.07 21.77
N TYR A 99 -2.32 0.09 20.63
CA TYR A 99 -2.97 0.52 19.40
C TYR A 99 -4.00 -0.49 18.89
N VAL A 100 -3.67 -1.79 18.93
CA VAL A 100 -4.59 -2.86 18.52
C VAL A 100 -5.83 -2.89 19.41
N ALA A 101 -5.69 -2.62 20.72
CA ALA A 101 -6.83 -2.50 21.61
C ALA A 101 -7.77 -1.36 21.18
N ALA A 102 -7.22 -0.16 20.95
CA ALA A 102 -7.99 0.99 20.45
C ALA A 102 -8.62 0.72 19.06
N LEU A 103 -7.90 0.05 18.17
CA LEU A 103 -8.40 -0.32 16.84
C LEU A 103 -9.61 -1.29 16.94
N ARG A 104 -9.59 -2.21 17.90
CA ARG A 104 -10.74 -3.09 18.15
C ARG A 104 -11.97 -2.31 18.60
N ASP A 105 -11.77 -1.33 19.47
CA ASP A 105 -12.88 -0.47 19.94
C ASP A 105 -13.40 0.41 18.81
N GLU A 106 -12.53 0.94 17.96
CA GLU A 106 -12.93 1.68 16.75
C GLU A 106 -13.73 0.81 15.77
N ILE A 107 -13.32 -0.44 15.53
CA ILE A 107 -14.06 -1.38 14.67
C ILE A 107 -15.48 -1.61 15.23
N ARG A 108 -15.62 -1.78 16.54
CA ARG A 108 -16.92 -1.93 17.20
C ARG A 108 -17.77 -0.68 17.01
N LEU A 109 -17.23 0.48 17.36
CA LEU A 109 -17.92 1.76 17.25
C LEU A 109 -18.39 2.03 15.83
N VAL A 110 -17.50 1.90 14.82
CA VAL A 110 -17.83 2.13 13.42
C VAL A 110 -18.91 1.17 12.95
N SER A 111 -18.85 -0.10 13.34
CA SER A 111 -19.86 -1.09 12.97
C SER A 111 -21.22 -0.85 13.62
N GLU A 112 -21.26 -0.27 14.82
CA GLU A 112 -22.49 0.07 15.55
C GLU A 112 -23.18 1.32 14.97
N LEU A 113 -22.41 2.21 14.34
CA LEU A 113 -22.93 3.39 13.65
C LEU A 113 -23.49 3.09 12.26
N THR A 114 -23.26 1.89 11.71
CA THR A 114 -23.83 1.48 10.43
C THR A 114 -25.25 0.89 10.60
N PRO A 115 -26.17 1.05 9.63
CA PRO A 115 -27.56 0.63 9.77
C PRO A 115 -27.73 -0.90 9.95
N GLN A 116 -26.76 -1.67 9.49
CA GLN A 116 -26.69 -3.13 9.62
C GLN A 116 -25.28 -3.62 9.24
N ALA A 117 -25.04 -4.94 9.31
CA ALA A 117 -23.80 -5.54 8.84
C ALA A 117 -23.63 -5.36 7.32
N LEU A 118 -22.89 -4.33 6.91
CA LEU A 118 -22.71 -3.98 5.50
C LEU A 118 -21.90 -5.04 4.75
N PRO A 119 -22.25 -5.36 3.49
CA PRO A 119 -21.48 -6.24 2.64
C PRO A 119 -20.08 -5.67 2.40
N VAL A 120 -19.03 -6.51 2.60
CA VAL A 120 -17.65 -6.12 2.37
C VAL A 120 -17.17 -6.62 1.01
N SER A 121 -16.78 -5.69 0.13
CA SER A 121 -16.14 -6.02 -1.16
C SER A 121 -14.67 -6.37 -1.00
N ASP A 122 -13.98 -5.61 -0.18
CA ASP A 122 -12.54 -5.79 0.07
C ASP A 122 -12.11 -5.26 1.44
N VAL A 123 -11.03 -5.83 1.96
CA VAL A 123 -10.31 -5.37 3.15
C VAL A 123 -8.85 -5.14 2.79
N HIS A 124 -8.28 -4.05 3.24
CA HIS A 124 -6.87 -3.75 3.06
C HIS A 124 -6.20 -3.41 4.39
N PHE A 125 -5.20 -4.18 4.75
CA PHE A 125 -4.29 -3.86 5.84
C PHE A 125 -3.07 -3.15 5.26
N GLY A 126 -2.88 -1.89 5.65
CA GLY A 126 -1.79 -1.05 5.13
C GLY A 126 -1.25 -0.08 6.19
N GLY A 127 -0.38 0.84 5.74
CA GLY A 127 0.17 1.91 6.57
C GLY A 127 1.68 1.85 6.70
N GLY A 128 2.19 1.45 7.85
CA GLY A 128 3.61 1.17 8.08
C GLY A 128 3.95 -0.27 7.69
N THR A 129 3.72 -1.21 8.61
CA THR A 129 3.95 -2.65 8.39
C THR A 129 2.90 -3.45 9.15
N PRO A 130 1.76 -3.78 8.53
CA PRO A 130 0.68 -4.53 9.17
C PRO A 130 1.11 -5.88 9.74
N THR A 131 2.10 -6.51 9.14
CA THR A 131 2.64 -7.81 9.58
C THR A 131 3.60 -7.73 10.77
N LEU A 132 3.69 -6.57 11.43
CA LEU A 132 4.28 -6.43 12.78
C LEU A 132 3.33 -6.81 13.90
N LEU A 133 2.04 -6.99 13.61
CA LEU A 133 1.09 -7.56 14.56
C LEU A 133 1.52 -8.99 14.91
N GLU A 134 1.26 -9.40 16.14
CA GLU A 134 1.39 -10.82 16.46
C GLU A 134 0.37 -11.65 15.64
N PRO A 135 0.72 -12.86 15.18
CA PRO A 135 -0.18 -13.70 14.40
C PRO A 135 -1.57 -13.87 15.02
N LYS A 136 -1.64 -14.10 16.35
CA LYS A 136 -2.89 -14.23 17.11
C LYS A 136 -3.73 -12.93 17.09
N GLU A 137 -3.06 -11.77 17.10
CA GLU A 137 -3.74 -10.47 17.06
C GLU A 137 -4.35 -10.20 15.69
N PHE A 138 -3.63 -10.56 14.62
CA PHE A 138 -4.13 -10.46 13.27
C PHE A 138 -5.38 -11.33 13.07
N LEU A 139 -5.33 -12.58 13.53
CA LEU A 139 -6.48 -13.51 13.50
C LEU A 139 -7.67 -12.96 14.28
N ALA A 140 -7.45 -12.44 15.49
CA ALA A 140 -8.50 -11.86 16.31
C ALA A 140 -9.14 -10.61 15.70
N LEU A 141 -8.36 -9.76 15.01
CA LEU A 141 -8.90 -8.62 14.26
C LEU A 141 -9.76 -9.09 13.08
N MET A 142 -9.31 -10.08 12.32
CA MET A 142 -10.08 -10.63 11.22
C MET A 142 -11.38 -11.30 11.67
N GLU A 143 -11.35 -12.00 12.80
CA GLU A 143 -12.56 -12.56 13.41
C GLU A 143 -13.54 -11.47 13.85
N LEU A 144 -13.04 -10.39 14.48
CA LEU A 144 -13.87 -9.25 14.84
C LEU A 144 -14.53 -8.60 13.60
N LEU A 145 -13.76 -8.37 12.54
CA LEU A 145 -14.28 -7.81 11.29
C LEU A 145 -15.39 -8.71 10.70
N ARG A 146 -15.19 -10.04 10.70
CA ARG A 146 -16.19 -10.98 10.19
C ARG A 146 -17.46 -11.03 11.05
N ARG A 147 -17.36 -10.78 12.34
CA ARG A 147 -18.54 -10.70 13.24
C ARG A 147 -19.32 -9.39 13.04
N ARG A 148 -18.65 -8.32 12.62
CA ARG A 148 -19.25 -6.98 12.55
C ARG A 148 -19.71 -6.60 11.14
N PHE A 149 -19.17 -7.21 10.10
CA PHE A 149 -19.47 -6.91 8.70
C PHE A 149 -19.79 -8.18 7.92
N ALA A 150 -20.59 -8.06 6.86
CA ALA A 150 -21.00 -9.20 6.03
C ALA A 150 -19.92 -9.53 4.98
N PHE A 151 -19.04 -10.48 5.29
CA PHE A 151 -18.06 -10.99 4.35
C PHE A 151 -18.69 -11.97 3.37
N ARG A 152 -18.29 -11.86 2.10
CA ARG A 152 -18.67 -12.80 1.04
C ARG A 152 -17.50 -13.73 0.72
N GLN A 153 -17.77 -14.89 0.13
CA GLN A 153 -16.74 -15.86 -0.27
C GLN A 153 -15.66 -15.25 -1.19
N LYS A 154 -16.03 -14.24 -1.99
CA LYS A 154 -15.12 -13.55 -2.92
C LYS A 154 -14.56 -12.23 -2.37
N THR A 155 -14.75 -11.91 -1.09
CA THR A 155 -14.16 -10.70 -0.49
C THR A 155 -12.65 -10.72 -0.68
N ALA A 156 -12.12 -9.65 -1.26
CA ALA A 156 -10.68 -9.52 -1.42
C ALA A 156 -10.05 -9.05 -0.10
N ILE A 157 -9.10 -9.81 0.42
CA ILE A 157 -8.37 -9.45 1.65
C ILE A 157 -6.90 -9.31 1.30
N ALA A 158 -6.37 -8.10 1.48
CA ALA A 158 -5.00 -7.78 1.12
C ALA A 158 -4.20 -7.22 2.29
N VAL A 159 -2.90 -7.47 2.28
CA VAL A 159 -1.97 -7.03 3.30
C VAL A 159 -0.69 -6.49 2.66
N GLU A 160 -0.18 -5.37 3.21
CA GLU A 160 1.15 -4.85 2.91
C GLU A 160 2.19 -5.53 3.80
N ILE A 161 3.32 -5.92 3.22
CA ILE A 161 4.36 -6.71 3.87
C ILE A 161 5.72 -6.05 3.70
N ASP A 162 6.45 -5.94 4.80
CA ASP A 162 7.89 -5.70 4.77
C ASP A 162 8.61 -7.05 4.86
N PRO A 163 9.28 -7.54 3.78
CA PRO A 163 9.94 -8.84 3.79
C PRO A 163 11.04 -8.99 4.86
N ARG A 164 11.58 -7.87 5.35
CA ARG A 164 12.64 -7.87 6.37
C ARG A 164 12.19 -8.37 7.74
N THR A 165 10.90 -8.27 8.03
CA THR A 165 10.29 -8.62 9.32
C THR A 165 9.19 -9.67 9.21
N PHE A 166 8.96 -10.19 8.01
CA PHE A 166 7.91 -11.17 7.75
C PHE A 166 8.36 -12.58 8.19
N THR A 167 7.52 -13.26 8.96
CA THR A 167 7.81 -14.60 9.49
C THR A 167 6.90 -15.67 8.90
N THR A 168 7.30 -16.93 9.04
CA THR A 168 6.49 -18.07 8.61
C THR A 168 5.18 -18.17 9.37
N GLU A 169 5.22 -17.92 10.69
CA GLU A 169 4.03 -17.95 11.56
C GLU A 169 3.02 -16.86 11.15
N MET A 170 3.51 -15.70 10.72
CA MET A 170 2.63 -14.66 10.17
C MET A 170 2.05 -15.10 8.84
N ALA A 171 2.80 -15.75 7.96
CA ALA A 171 2.26 -16.28 6.70
C ALA A 171 1.14 -17.28 6.95
N GLU A 172 1.30 -18.20 7.91
CA GLU A 172 0.28 -19.16 8.33
C GLU A 172 -0.98 -18.45 8.85
N ALA A 173 -0.81 -17.44 9.70
CA ALA A 173 -1.93 -16.64 10.20
C ALA A 173 -2.66 -15.88 9.08
N LEU A 174 -1.94 -15.34 8.10
CA LEU A 174 -2.55 -14.69 6.95
C LEU A 174 -3.37 -15.69 6.11
N GLY A 175 -2.85 -16.89 5.88
CA GLY A 175 -3.58 -17.96 5.18
C GLY A 175 -4.84 -18.38 5.94
N ALA A 176 -4.72 -18.67 7.23
CA ALA A 176 -5.85 -18.99 8.10
C ALA A 176 -6.90 -17.87 8.17
N ALA A 177 -6.47 -16.62 8.13
CA ALA A 177 -7.35 -15.46 8.06
C ALA A 177 -8.05 -15.29 6.70
N GLY A 178 -7.69 -16.08 5.68
CA GLY A 178 -8.26 -16.00 4.33
C GLY A 178 -7.73 -14.80 3.53
N VAL A 179 -6.55 -14.28 3.87
CA VAL A 179 -5.85 -13.30 3.03
C VAL A 179 -5.61 -13.93 1.67
N ASN A 180 -5.91 -13.21 0.60
CA ASN A 180 -5.77 -13.71 -0.76
C ASN A 180 -4.95 -12.80 -1.68
N ARG A 181 -4.41 -11.69 -1.12
CA ARG A 181 -3.52 -10.76 -1.81
C ARG A 181 -2.45 -10.27 -0.85
N ALA A 182 -1.22 -10.15 -1.34
CA ALA A 182 -0.10 -9.58 -0.59
C ALA A 182 0.65 -8.57 -1.46
N SER A 183 1.10 -7.46 -0.87
CA SER A 183 2.00 -6.49 -1.50
C SER A 183 3.31 -6.42 -0.72
N LEU A 184 4.41 -6.78 -1.37
CA LEU A 184 5.73 -6.78 -0.77
C LEU A 184 6.49 -5.52 -1.17
N GLY A 185 6.88 -4.70 -0.19
CA GLY A 185 7.75 -3.55 -0.42
C GLY A 185 9.19 -3.99 -0.65
N VAL A 186 9.65 -3.93 -1.91
CA VAL A 186 11.04 -4.24 -2.29
C VAL A 186 11.82 -2.98 -2.59
N GLN A 187 11.32 -2.14 -3.44
CA GLN A 187 11.86 -0.87 -3.90
C GLN A 187 13.06 -1.01 -4.83
N SER A 188 14.16 -1.63 -4.37
CA SER A 188 15.37 -1.92 -5.14
C SER A 188 16.11 -3.12 -4.53
N PHE A 189 16.76 -3.91 -5.38
CA PHE A 189 17.70 -4.95 -4.95
C PHE A 189 19.17 -4.51 -5.03
N ASP A 190 19.44 -3.29 -5.50
CA ASP A 190 20.78 -2.74 -5.55
C ASP A 190 21.30 -2.38 -4.13
N PRO A 191 22.43 -2.93 -3.66
CA PRO A 191 22.92 -2.69 -2.29
C PRO A 191 23.32 -1.24 -2.01
N PHE A 192 23.79 -0.49 -3.02
CA PHE A 192 24.15 0.91 -2.86
C PHE A 192 22.90 1.77 -2.69
N VAL A 193 21.87 1.50 -3.51
CA VAL A 193 20.56 2.15 -3.39
C VAL A 193 19.95 1.83 -2.03
N GLN A 194 19.94 0.57 -1.62
CA GLN A 194 19.38 0.12 -0.34
C GLN A 194 20.01 0.82 0.87
N LYS A 195 21.34 0.97 0.87
CA LYS A 195 22.06 1.71 1.92
C LYS A 195 21.67 3.19 1.91
N ALA A 196 21.58 3.82 0.74
CA ALA A 196 21.26 5.23 0.58
C ALA A 196 19.81 5.57 1.00
N ILE A 197 18.92 4.59 1.06
CA ILE A 197 17.53 4.76 1.51
C ILE A 197 17.25 4.13 2.88
N ASN A 198 18.26 3.64 3.59
CA ASN A 198 18.14 2.91 4.86
C ASN A 198 17.17 1.71 4.79
N ARG A 199 17.23 0.93 3.70
CA ARG A 199 16.42 -0.27 3.51
C ARG A 199 17.27 -1.41 2.94
N VAL A 200 18.07 -2.02 3.79
CA VAL A 200 18.86 -3.20 3.41
C VAL A 200 17.95 -4.43 3.48
N GLN A 201 17.82 -5.12 2.35
CA GLN A 201 16.93 -6.27 2.17
C GLN A 201 17.53 -7.20 1.12
N SER A 202 17.76 -8.46 1.46
CA SER A 202 18.33 -9.39 0.50
C SER A 202 17.26 -9.93 -0.47
N VAL A 203 17.71 -10.44 -1.61
CA VAL A 203 16.85 -11.15 -2.58
C VAL A 203 16.23 -12.38 -1.93
N GLU A 204 17.04 -13.12 -1.15
CA GLU A 204 16.64 -14.35 -0.45
C GLU A 204 15.51 -14.09 0.55
N GLN A 205 15.60 -13.01 1.35
CA GLN A 205 14.53 -12.63 2.28
C GLN A 205 13.19 -12.42 1.55
N THR A 206 13.24 -11.76 0.40
CA THR A 206 12.04 -11.54 -0.42
C THR A 206 11.53 -12.83 -1.02
N ALA A 207 12.42 -13.68 -1.54
CA ALA A 207 12.05 -14.96 -2.13
C ALA A 207 11.41 -15.90 -1.10
N ILE A 208 11.96 -15.97 0.11
CA ILE A 208 11.39 -16.73 1.24
C ILE A 208 10.00 -16.19 1.60
N ALA A 209 9.83 -14.88 1.68
CA ALA A 209 8.51 -14.29 1.95
C ALA A 209 7.47 -14.65 0.88
N VAL A 210 7.86 -14.60 -0.40
CA VAL A 210 7.00 -15.00 -1.53
C VAL A 210 6.62 -16.47 -1.44
N GLU A 211 7.58 -17.35 -1.12
CA GLU A 211 7.34 -18.78 -1.00
C GLU A 211 6.42 -19.10 0.18
N ASN A 212 6.69 -18.55 1.36
CA ASN A 212 5.83 -18.71 2.53
C ASN A 212 4.38 -18.32 2.24
N LEU A 213 4.16 -17.21 1.53
CA LEU A 213 2.82 -16.79 1.12
C LEU A 213 2.15 -17.81 0.19
N ARG A 214 2.89 -18.34 -0.78
CA ARG A 214 2.36 -19.35 -1.73
C ARG A 214 1.99 -20.66 -1.05
N GLN A 215 2.80 -21.11 -0.10
CA GLN A 215 2.52 -22.29 0.71
C GLN A 215 1.22 -22.17 1.49
N GLN A 216 0.82 -20.93 1.84
CA GLN A 216 -0.45 -20.65 2.50
C GLN A 216 -1.59 -20.31 1.50
N GLY A 217 -1.41 -20.63 0.21
CA GLY A 217 -2.43 -20.38 -0.82
C GLY A 217 -2.58 -18.91 -1.26
N ILE A 218 -1.72 -18.01 -0.78
CA ILE A 218 -1.73 -16.59 -1.14
C ILE A 218 -0.94 -16.41 -2.44
N SER A 219 -1.59 -16.59 -3.58
CA SER A 219 -0.95 -16.54 -4.90
C SER A 219 -0.96 -15.16 -5.56
N ARG A 220 -1.86 -14.26 -5.13
CA ARG A 220 -1.96 -12.90 -5.71
C ARG A 220 -0.95 -11.97 -5.07
N ILE A 221 0.29 -12.10 -5.51
CA ILE A 221 1.44 -11.35 -4.99
C ILE A 221 1.73 -10.15 -5.87
N ASN A 222 1.87 -8.99 -5.25
CA ASN A 222 2.39 -7.78 -5.84
C ASN A 222 3.78 -7.48 -5.27
N ILE A 223 4.69 -6.99 -6.09
CA ILE A 223 5.98 -6.45 -5.66
C ILE A 223 6.03 -4.97 -6.01
N ASP A 224 6.38 -4.15 -5.02
CA ASP A 224 6.52 -2.71 -5.17
C ASP A 224 7.98 -2.36 -5.45
N LEU A 225 8.21 -1.63 -6.55
CA LEU A 225 9.51 -1.14 -6.98
C LEU A 225 9.49 0.39 -7.09
N ILE A 226 10.63 1.03 -6.84
CA ILE A 226 10.78 2.47 -6.98
C ILE A 226 11.95 2.78 -7.91
N TYR A 227 11.72 3.66 -8.89
CA TYR A 227 12.77 4.30 -9.68
C TYR A 227 12.99 5.76 -9.24
N GLY A 228 14.13 6.33 -9.56
CA GLY A 228 14.47 7.69 -9.16
C GLY A 228 14.99 7.81 -7.73
N LEU A 229 15.41 6.70 -7.12
CA LEU A 229 16.05 6.66 -5.81
C LEU A 229 17.51 7.18 -5.89
N PRO A 230 18.12 7.60 -4.76
CA PRO A 230 19.52 8.02 -4.77
C PRO A 230 20.44 6.89 -5.25
N ASN A 231 21.48 7.24 -6.00
CA ASN A 231 22.46 6.33 -6.61
C ASN A 231 21.88 5.31 -7.61
N GLN A 232 20.63 5.41 -7.98
CA GLN A 232 20.00 4.48 -8.89
C GLN A 232 20.40 4.79 -10.34
N THR A 233 20.80 3.75 -11.08
CA THR A 233 21.09 3.80 -12.51
C THR A 233 20.03 3.06 -13.31
N MET A 234 19.97 3.27 -14.61
CA MET A 234 19.11 2.49 -15.52
C MET A 234 19.40 0.99 -15.36
N GLN A 235 20.68 0.59 -15.33
CA GLN A 235 21.10 -0.81 -15.17
C GLN A 235 20.62 -1.41 -13.84
N SER A 236 20.75 -0.68 -12.72
CA SER A 236 20.29 -1.16 -11.42
C SER A 236 18.77 -1.30 -11.35
N CYS A 237 18.03 -0.45 -12.06
CA CYS A 237 16.59 -0.56 -12.21
C CYS A 237 16.18 -1.80 -13.02
N VAL A 238 16.81 -2.05 -14.16
CA VAL A 238 16.60 -3.24 -15.00
C VAL A 238 16.93 -4.52 -14.24
N GLN A 239 18.09 -4.55 -13.54
CA GLN A 239 18.47 -5.70 -12.73
C GLN A 239 17.44 -5.97 -11.60
N THR A 240 17.00 -4.94 -10.90
CA THR A 240 15.97 -5.04 -9.87
C THR A 240 14.66 -5.60 -10.44
N ALA A 241 14.20 -5.09 -11.59
CA ALA A 241 13.02 -5.57 -12.28
C ALA A 241 13.16 -7.04 -12.70
N THR A 242 14.31 -7.43 -13.26
CA THR A 242 14.61 -8.81 -13.69
C THR A 242 14.56 -9.78 -12.52
N VAL A 243 15.18 -9.43 -11.38
CA VAL A 243 15.14 -10.24 -10.16
C VAL A 243 13.73 -10.36 -9.61
N ALA A 244 12.96 -9.27 -9.62
CA ALA A 244 11.56 -9.29 -9.19
C ALA A 244 10.69 -10.18 -10.09
N VAL A 245 10.88 -10.14 -11.41
CA VAL A 245 10.21 -11.01 -12.39
C VAL A 245 10.51 -12.49 -12.14
N ALA A 246 11.75 -12.85 -11.79
CA ALA A 246 12.13 -14.23 -11.49
C ALA A 246 11.33 -14.84 -10.32
N MET A 247 10.83 -14.01 -9.41
CA MET A 247 9.92 -14.42 -8.33
C MET A 247 8.48 -14.64 -8.80
N ARG A 248 8.15 -14.37 -10.07
CA ARG A 248 6.84 -14.55 -10.71
C ARG A 248 5.67 -13.94 -9.93
N PRO A 249 5.74 -12.66 -9.55
CA PRO A 249 4.59 -12.00 -8.93
C PRO A 249 3.47 -11.85 -9.98
N GLN A 250 2.21 -11.83 -9.55
CA GLN A 250 1.11 -11.55 -10.48
C GLN A 250 1.05 -10.09 -10.92
N ARG A 251 1.63 -9.20 -10.12
CA ARG A 251 1.66 -7.76 -10.38
C ARG A 251 2.97 -7.17 -9.89
N LEU A 252 3.44 -6.17 -10.61
CA LEU A 252 4.45 -5.24 -10.12
C LEU A 252 3.86 -3.83 -10.13
N ALA A 253 4.06 -3.12 -9.02
CA ALA A 253 3.75 -1.70 -8.94
C ALA A 253 5.08 -0.95 -8.93
N VAL A 254 5.27 -0.10 -9.94
CA VAL A 254 6.51 0.66 -10.14
C VAL A 254 6.22 2.13 -9.90
N PHE A 255 6.92 2.75 -8.95
CA PHE A 255 6.68 4.14 -8.52
C PHE A 255 7.90 5.02 -8.79
N GLY A 256 7.66 6.26 -9.20
CA GLY A 256 8.70 7.29 -9.20
C GLY A 256 8.90 7.84 -7.78
N TYR A 257 10.15 7.91 -7.33
CA TYR A 257 10.45 8.51 -6.04
C TYR A 257 10.03 10.00 -5.99
N ALA A 258 9.27 10.36 -4.97
CA ALA A 258 8.88 11.75 -4.68
C ALA A 258 9.73 12.31 -3.53
N HIS A 259 10.66 13.21 -3.85
CA HIS A 259 11.51 13.86 -2.85
C HIS A 259 10.83 15.11 -2.30
N ALA A 260 10.30 15.04 -1.08
CA ALA A 260 9.56 16.11 -0.42
C ALA A 260 10.06 16.32 1.02
N PRO A 261 11.33 16.77 1.24
CA PRO A 261 11.94 16.89 2.56
C PRO A 261 11.34 18.02 3.41
N SER A 262 10.54 18.90 2.84
CA SER A 262 9.77 19.90 3.57
C SER A 262 8.62 19.27 4.37
N SER A 263 7.94 18.30 3.77
CA SER A 263 6.84 17.56 4.39
C SER A 263 7.32 16.33 5.16
N ASN A 264 8.30 15.62 4.62
CA ASN A 264 8.86 14.38 5.17
C ASN A 264 10.29 14.61 5.68
N LYS A 265 10.42 15.03 6.94
CA LYS A 265 11.72 15.45 7.52
C LYS A 265 12.83 14.40 7.40
N HIS A 266 12.50 13.11 7.47
CA HIS A 266 13.47 12.01 7.32
C HIS A 266 14.05 11.90 5.90
N GLN A 267 13.39 12.43 4.88
CA GLN A 267 13.93 12.49 3.52
C GLN A 267 15.11 13.47 3.39
N ARG A 268 15.37 14.33 4.39
CA ARG A 268 16.57 15.17 4.47
C ARG A 268 17.86 14.36 4.66
N LEU A 269 17.74 13.08 5.07
CA LEU A 269 18.86 12.16 5.19
C LEU A 269 19.30 11.59 3.82
N ILE A 270 18.51 11.80 2.76
CA ILE A 270 18.88 11.46 1.40
C ILE A 270 19.69 12.59 0.80
N GLU A 271 20.87 12.25 0.32
CA GLU A 271 21.75 13.20 -0.36
C GLU A 271 21.12 13.64 -1.69
N LYS A 272 20.78 14.92 -1.81
CA LYS A 272 20.12 15.46 -3.00
C LYS A 272 20.95 15.29 -4.29
N ALA A 273 22.28 15.43 -4.17
CA ALA A 273 23.21 15.27 -5.30
C ALA A 273 23.26 13.83 -5.83
N ALA A 274 22.85 12.83 -5.03
CA ALA A 274 22.76 11.44 -5.46
C ALA A 274 21.45 11.09 -6.19
N LEU A 275 20.50 12.01 -6.27
CA LEU A 275 19.24 11.79 -6.97
C LEU A 275 19.44 11.97 -8.48
N PRO A 276 18.86 11.07 -9.30
CA PRO A 276 18.87 11.23 -10.74
C PRO A 276 18.02 12.44 -11.16
N ASP A 277 18.42 13.11 -12.22
CA ASP A 277 17.67 14.20 -12.83
C ASP A 277 16.42 13.69 -13.58
N GLY A 278 15.67 14.62 -14.18
CA GLY A 278 14.42 14.29 -14.87
C GLY A 278 14.63 13.37 -16.08
N ALA A 279 15.72 13.52 -16.83
CA ALA A 279 16.04 12.71 -18.00
C ALA A 279 16.40 11.28 -17.58
N ALA A 280 17.30 11.13 -16.61
CA ALA A 280 17.70 9.82 -16.08
C ALA A 280 16.52 9.08 -15.45
N ARG A 281 15.60 9.79 -14.77
CA ARG A 281 14.37 9.21 -14.23
C ARG A 281 13.42 8.70 -15.32
N ALA A 282 13.30 9.43 -16.44
CA ALA A 282 12.49 8.98 -17.57
C ALA A 282 13.07 7.72 -18.20
N GLU A 283 14.39 7.67 -18.42
CA GLU A 283 15.10 6.48 -18.92
C GLU A 283 14.92 5.27 -17.98
N GLN A 284 15.03 5.47 -16.67
CA GLN A 284 14.80 4.42 -15.69
C GLN A 284 13.38 3.87 -15.78
N ALA A 285 12.38 4.75 -15.87
CA ALA A 285 10.97 4.35 -15.95
C ALA A 285 10.68 3.53 -17.21
N GLU A 286 11.21 3.98 -18.35
CA GLU A 286 11.06 3.32 -19.64
C GLU A 286 11.76 1.96 -19.66
N ALA A 287 13.01 1.88 -19.22
CA ALA A 287 13.77 0.64 -19.17
C ALA A 287 13.12 -0.42 -18.26
N VAL A 288 12.57 -0.01 -17.11
CA VAL A 288 11.79 -0.92 -16.27
C VAL A 288 10.54 -1.39 -16.99
N ALA A 289 9.78 -0.49 -17.62
CA ALA A 289 8.56 -0.85 -18.35
C ALA A 289 8.85 -1.84 -19.49
N GLU A 290 9.89 -1.59 -20.28
CA GLU A 290 10.33 -2.50 -21.36
C GLU A 290 10.77 -3.86 -20.83
N THR A 291 11.53 -3.90 -19.73
CA THR A 291 11.94 -5.15 -19.06
C THR A 291 10.73 -5.97 -18.65
N LEU A 292 9.72 -5.35 -18.03
CA LEU A 292 8.52 -6.02 -17.58
C LEU A 292 7.63 -6.47 -18.73
N VAL A 293 7.48 -5.67 -19.77
CA VAL A 293 6.72 -6.03 -20.98
C VAL A 293 7.40 -7.22 -21.70
N SER A 294 8.72 -7.19 -21.85
CA SER A 294 9.50 -8.28 -22.44
C SER A 294 9.38 -9.59 -21.64
N ALA A 295 9.15 -9.49 -20.33
CA ALA A 295 8.88 -10.63 -19.46
C ALA A 295 7.41 -11.10 -19.49
N GLY A 296 6.57 -10.54 -20.37
CA GLY A 296 5.17 -10.95 -20.55
C GLY A 296 4.16 -10.21 -19.69
N TYR A 297 4.56 -9.18 -18.94
CA TYR A 297 3.62 -8.33 -18.22
C TYR A 297 2.95 -7.33 -19.14
N ARG A 298 1.70 -7.04 -18.87
CA ARG A 298 0.96 -5.98 -19.55
C ARG A 298 0.98 -4.71 -18.70
N GLN A 299 1.38 -3.60 -19.28
CA GLN A 299 1.29 -2.30 -18.64
C GLN A 299 -0.18 -1.89 -18.46
N ILE A 300 -0.57 -1.51 -17.25
CA ILE A 300 -1.92 -1.04 -16.90
C ILE A 300 -1.79 0.36 -16.33
N GLY A 301 -2.28 1.33 -17.08
CA GLY A 301 -2.16 2.73 -16.73
C GLY A 301 -0.81 3.32 -17.13
N SER A 302 -0.83 4.59 -17.39
CA SER A 302 0.33 5.44 -17.50
C SER A 302 0.24 6.52 -16.43
N THR A 303 1.28 7.25 -16.25
CA THR A 303 1.33 8.41 -15.36
C THR A 303 0.22 9.45 -15.59
N THR A 304 -0.59 9.29 -16.63
CA THR A 304 -1.51 10.33 -17.12
C THR A 304 -2.91 9.86 -17.51
N SER A 305 -3.32 8.58 -17.29
CA SER A 305 -4.68 8.17 -17.65
C SER A 305 -5.32 7.17 -16.69
N PRO A 306 -6.58 7.39 -16.28
CA PRO A 306 -7.35 6.38 -15.55
C PRO A 306 -7.73 5.25 -16.52
N CYS A 307 -7.38 4.01 -16.18
CA CYS A 307 -7.76 2.85 -16.98
C CYS A 307 -9.23 2.50 -16.79
N ARG A 308 -10.00 2.46 -17.90
CA ARG A 308 -11.45 2.24 -17.91
C ARG A 308 -11.92 0.80 -17.70
N THR A 309 -11.05 -0.21 -17.61
CA THR A 309 -11.51 -1.59 -17.78
C THR A 309 -10.90 -2.62 -16.86
N THR A 310 -10.81 -2.39 -15.57
CA THR A 310 -10.56 -3.51 -14.65
C THR A 310 -11.37 -3.35 -13.37
N SER A 311 -12.20 -4.36 -13.09
CA SER A 311 -13.02 -4.52 -11.90
C SER A 311 -12.24 -4.67 -10.58
N SER A 312 -10.94 -4.39 -10.57
CA SER A 312 -10.15 -4.42 -9.35
C SER A 312 -9.97 -3.00 -8.80
N HIS A 313 -10.81 -2.67 -7.86
CA HIS A 313 -10.80 -1.47 -7.02
C HIS A 313 -9.42 -1.11 -6.45
N TRP A 314 -8.57 -2.08 -6.27
CA TRP A 314 -7.17 -2.01 -5.81
C TRP A 314 -6.26 -1.21 -6.72
N LEU A 315 -6.45 -1.33 -8.04
CA LEU A 315 -5.65 -0.59 -9.02
C LEU A 315 -5.85 0.93 -8.91
N ARG A 316 -7.02 1.37 -8.44
CA ARG A 316 -7.33 2.81 -8.30
C ARG A 316 -6.73 3.44 -7.05
N LYS A 317 -6.56 2.70 -5.95
CA LYS A 317 -5.99 3.24 -4.70
C LYS A 317 -4.46 3.24 -4.65
N ALA A 318 -3.81 2.29 -5.28
CA ALA A 318 -2.36 2.30 -5.41
C ALA A 318 -1.84 3.40 -6.35
N VAL A 319 -2.72 4.02 -7.17
CA VAL A 319 -2.41 5.19 -8.01
C VAL A 319 -2.37 6.50 -7.21
N ALA A 320 -2.87 6.51 -5.97
CA ALA A 320 -2.99 7.74 -5.18
C ALA A 320 -1.66 8.29 -4.61
N CYS A 321 -0.53 7.64 -4.85
CA CYS A 321 0.76 8.13 -4.38
C CYS A 321 1.79 8.18 -5.52
N GLY A 322 1.67 9.15 -6.41
CA GLY A 322 2.62 9.41 -7.48
C GLY A 322 2.33 8.65 -8.78
N ALA A 323 2.35 9.39 -9.86
CA ALA A 323 2.11 8.93 -11.22
C ALA A 323 3.11 7.84 -11.65
N THR A 324 2.67 6.57 -11.74
CA THR A 324 3.56 5.46 -12.12
C THR A 324 2.86 4.37 -12.94
N PRO A 325 3.51 3.80 -13.95
CA PRO A 325 2.98 2.69 -14.70
C PRO A 325 2.86 1.42 -13.84
N LYS A 326 1.77 0.69 -13.98
CA LYS A 326 1.53 -0.61 -13.37
C LYS A 326 1.53 -1.69 -14.42
N VAL A 327 2.17 -2.79 -14.14
CA VAL A 327 2.32 -3.91 -15.07
C VAL A 327 1.78 -5.20 -14.44
N THR A 328 0.98 -5.97 -15.16
CA THR A 328 0.34 -7.19 -14.68
C THR A 328 0.49 -8.34 -15.67
N LEU A 329 0.72 -9.56 -15.21
CA LEU A 329 0.71 -10.76 -16.05
C LEU A 329 -0.70 -11.05 -16.62
N PRO A 330 -0.82 -11.55 -17.85
CA PRO A 330 -2.06 -12.11 -18.33
C PRO A 330 -2.44 -13.34 -17.48
N THR A 331 -3.71 -13.48 -17.15
CA THR A 331 -4.22 -14.69 -16.53
C THR A 331 -4.00 -15.84 -17.52
N PRO A 332 -3.38 -16.98 -17.16
CA PRO A 332 -3.27 -18.10 -18.06
C PRO A 332 -4.69 -18.53 -18.48
N ALA A 333 -4.88 -18.72 -19.78
CA ALA A 333 -6.10 -19.32 -20.31
C ALA A 333 -6.29 -20.67 -19.61
N LYS A 334 -7.50 -20.93 -19.08
CA LYS A 334 -7.84 -22.26 -18.59
C LYS A 334 -7.73 -23.25 -19.74
N PRO A 335 -7.22 -24.49 -19.46
CA PRO A 335 -7.22 -25.56 -20.44
C PRO A 335 -8.64 -25.93 -20.89
#